data_619ed13384376a105086c12ea292c318
#
_entry.id   619ed13384376a105086c12ea292c318
#
_cell.length_a   1.000
_cell.length_b   1.000
_cell.length_c   1.000
_cell.angle_alpha   90.00
_cell.angle_beta   90.00
_cell.angle_gamma   90.00
#
_symmetry.space_group_name_H-M   'P 1'
#
loop_
_entity.id
_entity.type
_entity.pdbx_description
1 polymer ?
#
loop_
_entity_poly.entity_id
_entity_poly.type
_entity_poly.pdbx_seq_one_letter_code
_entity_poly.pdbx_strand_id
1 'polypeptide(L)'
;MSEDYVIQLVQRPTNQVADEIVSLVRLLSPEWFTPDVPEDTRRDLLFQDAFCLRQDEKLLSCVVFTCWDGALNITLFATHPDYRGQGWGSMLMRHFANYARQLGFKHIVVLTVPPDTKPVYQATLQFYQKHGFVLTKRIENLWGSGTLKLVKTLE
;
A
#
# COMPACT_ATOMS: atom_id res chain seq x y z
N MET A 1 -25.77 0.56 11.71
CA MET A 1 -25.21 -0.07 10.54
C MET A 1 -23.98 -0.90 10.89
N SER A 2 -23.94 -2.10 10.38
CA SER A 2 -22.80 -2.95 10.66
C SER A 2 -21.56 -2.43 9.95
N GLU A 3 -20.48 -2.35 10.70
CA GLU A 3 -19.19 -2.05 10.17
C GLU A 3 -18.34 -3.31 10.11
N ASP A 4 -19.00 -4.44 9.96
CA ASP A 4 -18.30 -5.71 9.93
C ASP A 4 -17.31 -5.75 8.79
N TYR A 5 -16.07 -5.95 9.13
CA TYR A 5 -15.00 -6.08 8.16
C TYR A 5 -13.99 -7.08 8.68
N VAL A 6 -13.18 -7.60 7.78
CA VAL A 6 -12.11 -8.54 8.10
C VAL A 6 -10.83 -8.03 7.50
N ILE A 7 -9.76 -8.03 8.30
CA ILE A 7 -8.40 -7.78 7.79
C ILE A 7 -7.65 -9.10 7.92
N GLN A 8 -7.18 -9.61 6.80
CA GLN A 8 -6.58 -10.92 6.70
C GLN A 8 -5.18 -10.84 6.13
N LEU A 9 -4.21 -11.45 6.82
CA LEU A 9 -2.87 -11.64 6.26
C LEU A 9 -2.91 -12.81 5.27
N VAL A 10 -2.48 -12.57 4.06
CA VAL A 10 -2.37 -13.59 3.03
C VAL A 10 -0.92 -13.63 2.59
N GLN A 11 -0.24 -14.73 2.92
CA GLN A 11 1.16 -14.88 2.58
C GLN A 11 1.28 -15.32 1.12
N ARG A 12 2.03 -14.53 0.35
CA ARG A 12 2.25 -14.79 -1.09
C ARG A 12 0.94 -15.18 -1.78
N PRO A 13 0.00 -14.23 -1.90
CA PRO A 13 -1.31 -14.51 -2.46
C PRO A 13 -1.24 -15.19 -3.82
N THR A 14 -2.09 -16.21 -4.02
CA THR A 14 -2.18 -16.95 -5.27
C THR A 14 -3.62 -16.96 -5.76
N ASN A 15 -3.79 -17.33 -7.02
CA ASN A 15 -5.11 -17.59 -7.62
C ASN A 15 -6.10 -16.43 -7.38
N GLN A 16 -7.18 -16.70 -6.67
CA GLN A 16 -8.26 -15.72 -6.51
C GLN A 16 -7.82 -14.45 -5.81
N VAL A 17 -7.05 -14.56 -4.73
CA VAL A 17 -6.65 -13.36 -3.98
C VAL A 17 -5.69 -12.50 -4.82
N ALA A 18 -4.76 -13.14 -5.52
CA ALA A 18 -3.88 -12.41 -6.42
C ALA A 18 -4.68 -11.71 -7.52
N ASP A 19 -5.66 -12.39 -8.09
CA ASP A 19 -6.51 -11.80 -9.13
C ASP A 19 -7.29 -10.61 -8.60
N GLU A 20 -7.80 -10.69 -7.37
CA GLU A 20 -8.54 -9.59 -6.76
C GLU A 20 -7.65 -8.36 -6.55
N ILE A 21 -6.43 -8.58 -6.08
CA ILE A 21 -5.48 -7.48 -5.87
C ILE A 21 -5.12 -6.84 -7.21
N VAL A 22 -4.81 -7.64 -8.21
CA VAL A 22 -4.45 -7.14 -9.55
C VAL A 22 -5.63 -6.38 -10.16
N SER A 23 -6.85 -6.88 -9.99
CA SER A 23 -8.05 -6.19 -10.47
C SER A 23 -8.23 -4.84 -9.79
N LEU A 24 -7.97 -4.76 -8.49
CA LEU A 24 -8.03 -3.49 -7.76
C LEU A 24 -7.00 -2.49 -8.31
N VAL A 25 -5.79 -2.96 -8.59
CA VAL A 25 -4.75 -2.10 -9.18
C VAL A 25 -5.21 -1.59 -10.56
N ARG A 26 -5.84 -2.43 -11.36
CA ARG A 26 -6.35 -2.01 -12.67
C ARG A 26 -7.40 -0.91 -12.56
N LEU A 27 -8.25 -0.96 -11.54
CA LEU A 27 -9.25 0.09 -11.31
C LEU A 27 -8.58 1.44 -11.02
N LEU A 28 -7.36 1.43 -10.50
CA LEU A 28 -6.62 2.64 -10.16
C LEU A 28 -5.69 3.09 -11.29
N SER A 29 -5.62 2.33 -12.37
CA SER A 29 -4.84 2.68 -13.56
C SER A 29 -5.77 3.33 -14.58
N PRO A 30 -5.33 4.37 -15.30
CA PRO A 30 -4.00 4.96 -15.25
C PRO A 30 -3.87 6.14 -14.28
N GLU A 31 -4.90 6.44 -13.49
CA GLU A 31 -4.89 7.66 -12.68
C GLU A 31 -3.74 7.66 -11.68
N TRP A 32 -3.57 6.56 -10.93
CA TRP A 32 -2.46 6.44 -9.96
C TRP A 32 -1.32 5.61 -10.50
N PHE A 33 -1.62 4.55 -11.26
CA PHE A 33 -0.61 3.58 -11.68
C PHE A 33 -0.44 3.58 -13.18
N THR A 34 0.80 3.40 -13.64
CA THR A 34 1.09 3.21 -15.05
C THR A 34 0.58 1.84 -15.50
N PRO A 35 0.42 1.62 -16.83
CA PRO A 35 -0.19 0.38 -17.34
C PRO A 35 0.54 -0.91 -16.98
N ASP A 36 1.84 -0.84 -16.64
CA ASP A 36 2.64 -2.01 -16.30
C ASP A 36 2.45 -2.46 -14.85
N VAL A 37 1.92 -1.59 -13.96
CA VAL A 37 1.83 -1.90 -12.53
C VAL A 37 0.97 -3.12 -12.22
N PRO A 38 -0.19 -3.36 -12.88
CA PRO A 38 -0.97 -4.56 -12.58
C PRO A 38 -0.17 -5.86 -12.76
N GLU A 39 0.57 -6.00 -13.84
CA GLU A 39 1.35 -7.22 -14.07
C GLU A 39 2.59 -7.27 -13.20
N ASP A 40 3.20 -6.14 -12.90
CA ASP A 40 4.30 -6.09 -11.94
C ASP A 40 3.83 -6.52 -10.56
N THR A 41 2.63 -6.10 -10.16
CA THR A 41 2.03 -6.53 -8.89
C THR A 41 1.83 -8.03 -8.86
N ARG A 42 1.37 -8.62 -9.97
CA ARG A 42 1.19 -10.07 -10.03
C ARG A 42 2.51 -10.80 -9.78
N ARG A 43 3.61 -10.29 -10.32
CA ARG A 43 4.94 -10.88 -10.10
C ARG A 43 5.41 -10.67 -8.67
N ASP A 44 5.16 -9.47 -8.12
CA ASP A 44 5.54 -9.17 -6.73
C ASP A 44 4.86 -10.14 -5.75
N LEU A 45 3.62 -10.52 -6.00
CA LEU A 45 2.87 -11.41 -5.12
C LEU A 45 3.44 -12.83 -5.07
N LEU A 46 4.31 -13.20 -6.00
CA LEU A 46 5.03 -14.47 -5.93
C LEU A 46 6.01 -14.50 -4.75
N PHE A 47 6.44 -13.33 -4.27
CA PHE A 47 7.49 -13.21 -3.26
C PHE A 47 7.09 -12.35 -2.06
N GLN A 48 5.94 -11.71 -2.10
CA GLN A 48 5.54 -10.75 -1.08
C GLN A 48 4.20 -11.12 -0.47
N ASP A 49 3.95 -10.57 0.70
CA ASP A 49 2.73 -10.84 1.46
C ASP A 49 1.78 -9.66 1.37
N ALA A 50 0.52 -9.88 1.71
CA ALA A 50 -0.49 -8.82 1.68
C ALA A 50 -1.39 -8.90 2.89
N PHE A 51 -1.85 -7.74 3.36
CA PHE A 51 -3.05 -7.65 4.19
C PHE A 51 -4.19 -7.20 3.29
N CYS A 52 -5.31 -7.88 3.41
CA CYS A 52 -6.52 -7.57 2.66
C CYS A 52 -7.63 -7.19 3.62
N LEU A 53 -8.21 -6.02 3.42
CA LEU A 53 -9.38 -5.58 4.16
C LEU A 53 -10.61 -5.81 3.30
N ARG A 54 -11.54 -6.61 3.83
CA ARG A 54 -12.78 -6.97 3.14
C ARG A 54 -13.98 -6.58 3.94
N GLN A 55 -15.04 -6.23 3.21
CA GLN A 55 -16.37 -6.07 3.77
C GLN A 55 -17.32 -6.83 2.86
N ASP A 56 -18.11 -7.74 3.45
CA ASP A 56 -19.04 -8.58 2.68
C ASP A 56 -18.33 -9.29 1.52
N GLU A 57 -17.15 -9.84 1.81
CA GLU A 57 -16.29 -10.57 0.88
C GLU A 57 -15.70 -9.70 -0.23
N LYS A 58 -16.01 -8.41 -0.26
CA LYS A 58 -15.45 -7.50 -1.25
C LYS A 58 -14.14 -6.92 -0.75
N LEU A 59 -13.11 -6.96 -1.59
CA LEU A 59 -11.81 -6.35 -1.28
C LEU A 59 -11.91 -4.84 -1.41
N LEU A 60 -11.78 -4.14 -0.30
CA LEU A 60 -11.86 -2.68 -0.27
C LEU A 60 -10.48 -2.02 -0.26
N SER A 61 -9.53 -2.65 0.39
CA SER A 61 -8.18 -2.06 0.52
C SER A 61 -7.18 -3.18 0.75
N CYS A 62 -5.95 -2.97 0.27
CA CYS A 62 -4.88 -3.93 0.50
C CYS A 62 -3.54 -3.22 0.61
N VAL A 63 -2.62 -3.84 1.33
CA VAL A 63 -1.22 -3.42 1.39
C VAL A 63 -0.37 -4.64 1.07
N VAL A 64 0.51 -4.48 0.08
CA VAL A 64 1.49 -5.50 -0.30
C VAL A 64 2.83 -5.05 0.23
N PHE A 65 3.57 -5.97 0.85
CA PHE A 65 4.78 -5.60 1.55
C PHE A 65 5.80 -6.74 1.54
N THR A 66 7.04 -6.36 1.77
CA THR A 66 8.14 -7.31 1.92
C THR A 66 9.09 -6.80 2.99
N CYS A 67 9.94 -7.67 3.50
CA CYS A 67 10.99 -7.29 4.44
C CYS A 67 12.29 -7.10 3.66
N TRP A 68 12.90 -5.94 3.83
CA TRP A 68 14.19 -5.67 3.19
C TRP A 68 14.98 -4.71 4.06
N ASP A 69 16.25 -5.01 4.24
CA ASP A 69 17.20 -4.15 4.97
C ASP A 69 16.68 -3.81 6.38
N GLY A 70 16.09 -4.80 7.05
CA GLY A 70 15.66 -4.66 8.43
C GLY A 70 14.37 -3.88 8.63
N ALA A 71 13.66 -3.53 7.57
CA ALA A 71 12.41 -2.78 7.66
C ALA A 71 11.32 -3.48 6.86
N LEU A 72 10.06 -3.24 7.21
CA LEU A 72 8.96 -3.61 6.33
C LEU A 72 8.79 -2.54 5.26
N ASN A 73 8.76 -2.97 4.02
CA ASN A 73 8.65 -2.08 2.87
C ASN A 73 7.30 -2.28 2.23
N ILE A 74 6.50 -1.22 2.18
CA ILE A 74 5.24 -1.22 1.46
C ILE A 74 5.57 -1.07 -0.03
N THR A 75 5.14 -2.04 -0.83
CA THR A 75 5.33 -2.00 -2.28
C THR A 75 4.07 -1.61 -3.03
N LEU A 76 2.90 -1.74 -2.37
CA LEU A 76 1.62 -1.31 -2.91
C LEU A 76 0.68 -1.02 -1.75
N PHE A 77 -0.03 0.10 -1.83
CA PHE A 77 -1.13 0.40 -0.92
C PHE A 77 -2.27 0.93 -1.78
N ALA A 78 -3.39 0.22 -1.78
CA ALA A 78 -4.48 0.53 -2.70
C ALA A 78 -5.82 0.44 -1.98
N THR A 79 -6.71 1.40 -2.26
CA THR A 79 -8.08 1.38 -1.77
C THR A 79 -9.01 1.49 -2.98
N HIS A 80 -10.06 0.69 -2.98
CA HIS A 80 -11.05 0.66 -4.06
C HIS A 80 -11.59 2.08 -4.27
N PRO A 81 -11.63 2.58 -5.52
CA PRO A 81 -11.99 3.98 -5.76
C PRO A 81 -13.39 4.37 -5.27
N ASP A 82 -14.33 3.44 -5.26
CA ASP A 82 -15.68 3.72 -4.79
C ASP A 82 -15.78 3.83 -3.27
N TYR A 83 -14.72 3.46 -2.56
CA TYR A 83 -14.72 3.43 -1.08
C TYR A 83 -13.68 4.34 -0.47
N ARG A 84 -13.09 5.22 -1.29
CA ARG A 84 -12.10 6.18 -0.79
C ARG A 84 -12.79 7.24 0.08
N GLY A 85 -12.00 7.81 1.00
CA GLY A 85 -12.51 8.85 1.89
C GLY A 85 -13.40 8.36 3.01
N GLN A 86 -13.48 7.05 3.23
CA GLN A 86 -14.33 6.46 4.26
C GLN A 86 -13.54 5.87 5.43
N GLY A 87 -12.22 6.00 5.43
CA GLY A 87 -11.38 5.55 6.52
C GLY A 87 -10.85 4.13 6.41
N TRP A 88 -11.17 3.40 5.33
CA TRP A 88 -10.72 2.00 5.19
C TRP A 88 -9.21 1.90 5.09
N GLY A 89 -8.58 2.76 4.30
CA GLY A 89 -7.12 2.77 4.20
C GLY A 89 -6.45 3.07 5.53
N SER A 90 -7.01 3.99 6.31
CA SER A 90 -6.47 4.32 7.62
C SER A 90 -6.59 3.16 8.59
N MET A 91 -7.71 2.44 8.56
CA MET A 91 -7.87 1.24 9.39
C MET A 91 -6.84 0.19 9.03
N LEU A 92 -6.63 -0.03 7.74
CA LEU A 92 -5.64 -1.00 7.27
C LEU A 92 -4.24 -0.58 7.68
N MET A 93 -3.89 0.70 7.54
CA MET A 93 -2.57 1.19 7.93
C MET A 93 -2.31 1.00 9.42
N ARG A 94 -3.29 1.29 10.27
CA ARG A 94 -3.12 1.09 11.71
C ARG A 94 -2.91 -0.39 12.03
N HIS A 95 -3.66 -1.27 11.38
CA HIS A 95 -3.50 -2.70 11.59
C HIS A 95 -2.11 -3.15 11.16
N PHE A 96 -1.65 -2.70 10.01
CA PHE A 96 -0.33 -3.04 9.47
C PHE A 96 0.79 -2.54 10.40
N ALA A 97 0.67 -1.31 10.90
CA ALA A 97 1.67 -0.76 11.81
C ALA A 97 1.73 -1.55 13.11
N ASN A 98 0.58 -1.97 13.65
CA ASN A 98 0.55 -2.81 14.85
C ASN A 98 1.20 -4.16 14.60
N TYR A 99 0.94 -4.76 13.45
CA TYR A 99 1.58 -6.03 13.07
C TYR A 99 3.10 -5.87 13.03
N ALA A 100 3.58 -4.80 12.42
CA ALA A 100 5.01 -4.52 12.34
C ALA A 100 5.64 -4.37 13.72
N ARG A 101 4.95 -3.65 14.63
CA ARG A 101 5.42 -3.50 16.02
C ARG A 101 5.50 -4.84 16.74
N GLN A 102 4.49 -5.68 16.57
CA GLN A 102 4.44 -6.99 17.22
C GLN A 102 5.58 -7.88 16.76
N LEU A 103 6.02 -7.73 15.53
CA LEU A 103 7.16 -8.48 15.00
C LEU A 103 8.50 -7.87 15.38
N GLY A 104 8.52 -6.71 16.03
CA GLY A 104 9.76 -6.08 16.48
C GLY A 104 10.42 -5.18 15.45
N PHE A 105 9.74 -4.85 14.37
CA PHE A 105 10.31 -3.91 13.40
C PHE A 105 10.35 -2.51 13.98
N LYS A 106 11.38 -1.75 13.59
CA LYS A 106 11.54 -0.36 14.03
C LYS A 106 11.04 0.63 12.98
N HIS A 107 10.94 0.21 11.73
CA HIS A 107 10.59 1.12 10.64
C HIS A 107 9.72 0.45 9.59
N ILE A 108 8.82 1.25 9.03
CA ILE A 108 8.12 0.92 7.79
C ILE A 108 8.56 1.95 6.75
N VAL A 109 8.89 1.48 5.56
CA VAL A 109 9.36 2.32 4.45
C VAL A 109 8.36 2.23 3.30
N VAL A 110 8.11 3.36 2.65
CA VAL A 110 7.32 3.38 1.42
C VAL A 110 7.97 4.35 0.43
N LEU A 111 7.91 3.99 -0.84
CA LEU A 111 8.31 4.87 -1.94
C LEU A 111 7.03 5.33 -2.65
N THR A 112 6.95 6.60 -2.99
CA THR A 112 5.77 7.15 -3.66
C THR A 112 6.18 8.17 -4.71
N VAL A 113 5.26 8.44 -5.64
CA VAL A 113 5.48 9.39 -6.72
C VAL A 113 5.39 10.81 -6.17
N PRO A 114 6.31 11.71 -6.56
CA PRO A 114 6.23 13.11 -6.12
C PRO A 114 4.98 13.81 -6.67
N PRO A 115 4.24 14.55 -5.82
CA PRO A 115 3.06 15.27 -6.29
C PRO A 115 3.36 16.35 -7.35
N ASP A 116 4.59 16.86 -7.40
CA ASP A 116 4.96 17.86 -8.39
C ASP A 116 5.05 17.29 -9.79
N THR A 117 5.21 15.97 -9.92
CA THR A 117 5.21 15.30 -11.23
C THR A 117 3.86 14.67 -11.55
N LYS A 118 3.08 14.30 -10.53
CA LYS A 118 1.74 13.72 -10.72
C LYS A 118 0.85 14.19 -9.57
N PRO A 119 0.05 15.25 -9.79
CA PRO A 119 -0.68 15.92 -8.70
C PRO A 119 -1.63 15.04 -7.90
N VAL A 120 -2.15 13.95 -8.49
CA VAL A 120 -3.04 13.04 -7.78
C VAL A 120 -2.36 12.45 -6.54
N TYR A 121 -1.03 12.40 -6.52
CA TYR A 121 -0.27 11.86 -5.40
C TYR A 121 -0.16 12.81 -4.21
N GLN A 122 -0.70 14.04 -4.31
CA GLN A 122 -0.74 14.94 -3.15
C GLN A 122 -1.55 14.33 -2.01
N ALA A 123 -2.70 13.75 -2.33
CA ALA A 123 -3.54 13.08 -1.32
C ALA A 123 -2.83 11.86 -0.74
N THR A 124 -2.09 11.14 -1.57
CA THR A 124 -1.32 9.97 -1.12
C THR A 124 -0.23 10.38 -0.14
N LEU A 125 0.52 11.43 -0.47
CA LEU A 125 1.56 11.95 0.43
C LEU A 125 0.96 12.37 1.76
N GLN A 126 -0.16 13.09 1.74
CA GLN A 126 -0.85 13.51 2.96
C GLN A 126 -1.33 12.32 3.78
N PHE A 127 -1.80 11.27 3.13
CA PHE A 127 -2.22 10.05 3.81
C PHE A 127 -1.05 9.43 4.60
N TYR A 128 0.11 9.30 3.96
CA TYR A 128 1.26 8.75 4.65
C TYR A 128 1.72 9.65 5.79
N GLN A 129 1.77 10.97 5.56
CA GLN A 129 2.19 11.90 6.60
C GLN A 129 1.25 11.89 7.79
N LYS A 130 -0.06 11.79 7.55
CA LYS A 130 -1.06 11.66 8.60
C LYS A 130 -0.80 10.44 9.47
N HIS A 131 -0.27 9.38 8.89
CA HIS A 131 0.03 8.15 9.62
C HIS A 131 1.45 8.11 10.18
N GLY A 132 2.12 9.25 10.23
CA GLY A 132 3.42 9.35 10.88
C GLY A 132 4.63 9.03 10.01
N PHE A 133 4.42 8.91 8.70
CA PHE A 133 5.54 8.77 7.78
C PHE A 133 6.19 10.14 7.55
N VAL A 134 7.52 10.14 7.54
CA VAL A 134 8.31 11.36 7.34
C VAL A 134 9.08 11.23 6.03
N LEU A 135 9.04 12.29 5.23
CA LEU A 135 9.82 12.34 3.99
C LEU A 135 11.31 12.42 4.36
N THR A 136 12.07 11.43 3.93
CA THR A 136 13.50 11.36 4.25
C THR A 136 14.40 11.62 3.06
N LYS A 137 13.92 11.39 1.84
CA LYS A 137 14.80 11.46 0.68
C LYS A 137 13.99 11.57 -0.60
N ARG A 138 14.52 12.30 -1.58
CA ARG A 138 14.02 12.29 -2.95
C ARG A 138 15.07 11.60 -3.82
N ILE A 139 14.63 10.61 -4.61
CA ILE A 139 15.50 9.84 -5.49
C ILE A 139 15.13 10.19 -6.92
N GLU A 140 16.04 10.92 -7.62
CA GLU A 140 15.69 11.48 -8.92
C GLU A 140 15.69 10.45 -10.05
N ASN A 141 16.54 9.44 -9.95
CA ASN A 141 16.75 8.49 -11.05
C ASN A 141 15.99 7.19 -10.90
N LEU A 142 15.11 7.10 -9.91
CA LEU A 142 14.25 5.94 -9.73
C LEU A 142 12.87 6.30 -10.25
N TRP A 143 12.33 5.46 -11.11
CA TRP A 143 11.13 5.72 -11.91
C TRP A 143 11.32 6.97 -12.77
N GLY A 144 10.61 7.12 -13.83
CA GLY A 144 10.77 8.28 -14.72
C GLY A 144 10.39 9.61 -14.09
N SER A 145 9.55 9.60 -13.07
CA SER A 145 9.03 10.79 -12.39
C SER A 145 9.83 11.22 -11.18
N GLY A 146 10.86 10.44 -10.79
CA GLY A 146 11.47 10.58 -9.49
C GLY A 146 10.67 9.84 -8.43
N THR A 147 11.18 9.78 -7.23
CA THR A 147 10.58 8.99 -6.15
C THR A 147 10.83 9.67 -4.81
N LEU A 148 9.81 9.69 -3.95
CA LEU A 148 9.96 10.12 -2.57
C LEU A 148 10.05 8.89 -1.68
N LYS A 149 11.00 8.90 -0.75
CA LYS A 149 11.11 7.87 0.29
C LYS A 149 10.58 8.42 1.60
N LEU A 150 9.62 7.71 2.16
CA LEU A 150 9.03 8.06 3.45
C LEU A 150 9.25 6.93 4.43
N VAL A 151 9.50 7.29 5.69
CA VAL A 151 9.78 6.32 6.74
C VAL A 151 8.89 6.62 7.94
N LYS A 152 8.23 5.58 8.46
CA LYS A 152 7.52 5.64 9.72
C LYS A 152 8.35 4.93 10.77
N THR A 153 8.65 5.63 11.86
CA THR A 153 9.33 5.02 13.01
C THR A 153 8.29 4.39 13.92
N LEU A 154 8.54 3.17 14.32
CA LEU A 154 7.67 2.40 15.22
C LEU A 154 8.26 2.42 16.63
N GLU A 155 7.38 2.50 17.61
CA GLU A 155 7.80 2.51 19.02
C GLU A 155 7.26 1.33 19.78
#